data_e3fb24b166e9071553c832344dbeac39
#
_entry.id   e3fb24b166e9071553c832344dbeac39
#
_cell.length_a   1.000
_cell.length_b   1.000
_cell.length_c   1.000
_cell.angle_alpha   90.00
_cell.angle_beta   90.00
_cell.angle_gamma   90.00
#
_symmetry.space_group_name_H-M   'P 1'
#
loop_
_entity.id
_entity.type
_entity.pdbx_description
1 polymer ?
#
loop_
_entity_poly.entity_id
_entity_poly.type
_entity_poly.pdbx_seq_one_letter_code
_entity_poly.pdbx_strand_id
1 'polypeptide(L)'
;QKMKIKISLLLFFLFLSSYSQQFRDASSVSDLNQYYNNNGVAIADYDQDGDLDMFIVSYHSDDNNDSRLLENTNNGNFIDVTEATGINQNLEHQITLPTGFYFGDRLSASWGDFNNDSYPDLFLGNSVQSELYKNNGDGSFTNITESAGFQVTCNDCYIAGALWLDYDLDGYLDIFLSDYHSYSMNKLYRNLGNETFELIDLSSVMLNKNSFSAIFMYVNDDEYPDIYVANDFDQNNPL
;
A
#
# COMPACT_ATOMS: atom_id res chain seq x y z
N GLN A 1 78.14 -17.29 -8.97
CA GLN A 1 76.89 -17.86 -9.53
C GLN A 1 75.74 -16.96 -9.19
N LYS A 2 75.18 -16.13 -10.16
CA LYS A 2 74.12 -15.23 -10.00
C LYS A 2 72.76 -15.97 -10.23
N MET A 3 71.99 -16.13 -9.21
CA MET A 3 70.68 -16.74 -9.27
C MET A 3 69.69 -15.72 -9.88
N LYS A 4 69.17 -16.02 -11.08
CA LYS A 4 68.08 -15.21 -11.71
C LYS A 4 66.75 -15.66 -11.18
N ILE A 5 66.15 -14.81 -10.38
CA ILE A 5 64.74 -14.99 -9.96
C ILE A 5 63.83 -14.57 -11.11
N LYS A 6 63.06 -15.52 -11.68
CA LYS A 6 62.01 -15.24 -12.64
C LYS A 6 60.74 -14.92 -11.83
N ILE A 7 60.37 -13.65 -11.83
CA ILE A 7 59.04 -13.24 -11.32
C ILE A 7 58.05 -13.49 -12.43
N SER A 8 57.20 -14.48 -12.24
CA SER A 8 56.07 -14.74 -13.14
C SER A 8 54.88 -13.87 -12.66
N LEU A 9 54.63 -12.79 -13.40
CA LEU A 9 53.49 -11.92 -13.13
C LEU A 9 52.23 -12.61 -13.67
N LEU A 10 51.45 -13.20 -12.77
CA LEU A 10 50.14 -13.76 -13.09
C LEU A 10 49.11 -12.60 -13.12
N LEU A 11 48.82 -12.10 -14.31
CA LEU A 11 47.72 -11.15 -14.50
C LEU A 11 46.39 -11.90 -14.36
N PHE A 12 45.74 -11.72 -13.21
CA PHE A 12 44.35 -12.11 -13.01
C PHE A 12 43.46 -11.03 -13.68
N PHE A 13 42.96 -11.31 -14.87
CA PHE A 13 41.88 -10.54 -15.47
C PHE A 13 40.58 -10.89 -14.72
N LEU A 14 40.20 -10.06 -13.74
CA LEU A 14 38.85 -10.03 -13.23
C LEU A 14 37.96 -9.47 -14.34
N PHE A 15 37.28 -10.34 -15.05
CA PHE A 15 36.12 -9.94 -15.86
C PHE A 15 35.02 -9.54 -14.90
N LEU A 16 34.92 -8.25 -14.57
CA LEU A 16 33.72 -7.65 -14.02
C LEU A 16 32.70 -7.61 -15.16
N SER A 17 31.90 -8.65 -15.27
CA SER A 17 30.66 -8.56 -16.05
C SER A 17 29.74 -7.57 -15.35
N SER A 18 29.71 -6.32 -15.83
CA SER A 18 28.66 -5.39 -15.45
C SER A 18 27.38 -5.91 -16.08
N TYR A 19 26.54 -6.58 -15.29
CA TYR A 19 25.18 -6.83 -15.68
C TYR A 19 24.45 -5.48 -15.63
N SER A 20 24.19 -4.88 -16.78
CA SER A 20 23.26 -3.77 -16.83
C SER A 20 21.87 -4.36 -16.61
N GLN A 21 21.22 -3.97 -15.52
CA GLN A 21 19.85 -4.31 -15.28
C GLN A 21 18.99 -3.70 -16.38
N GLN A 22 18.25 -4.52 -17.11
CA GLN A 22 17.36 -4.07 -18.17
C GLN A 22 15.92 -4.27 -17.74
N PHE A 23 15.10 -3.23 -17.89
CA PHE A 23 13.65 -3.37 -17.74
C PHE A 23 13.07 -4.06 -18.98
N ARG A 24 12.17 -4.99 -18.77
CA ARG A 24 11.44 -5.67 -19.83
C ARG A 24 9.97 -5.74 -19.44
N ASP A 25 9.10 -5.46 -20.40
CA ASP A 25 7.67 -5.75 -20.26
C ASP A 25 7.46 -7.27 -20.20
N ALA A 26 6.97 -7.74 -19.07
CA ALA A 26 6.69 -9.14 -18.80
C ALA A 26 5.19 -9.44 -18.67
N SER A 27 4.30 -8.46 -18.87
CA SER A 27 2.86 -8.60 -18.64
C SER A 27 2.22 -9.73 -19.45
N SER A 28 2.72 -9.98 -20.66
CA SER A 28 2.21 -11.06 -21.52
C SER A 28 2.67 -12.46 -21.12
N VAL A 29 3.76 -12.59 -20.34
CA VAL A 29 4.26 -13.90 -19.86
C VAL A 29 3.80 -14.21 -18.44
N SER A 30 3.33 -13.23 -17.70
CA SER A 30 2.82 -13.37 -16.34
C SER A 30 1.28 -13.31 -16.27
N ASP A 31 0.59 -13.33 -17.41
CA ASP A 31 -0.89 -13.21 -17.54
C ASP A 31 -1.49 -11.95 -16.91
N LEU A 32 -0.65 -10.93 -16.61
CA LEU A 32 -1.10 -9.67 -16.01
C LEU A 32 -1.80 -8.72 -17.00
N ASN A 33 -1.70 -8.97 -18.29
CA ASN A 33 -2.32 -8.15 -19.33
C ASN A 33 -3.86 -8.23 -19.38
N GLN A 34 -4.47 -9.14 -18.62
CA GLN A 34 -5.91 -9.22 -18.47
C GLN A 34 -6.47 -8.21 -17.45
N TYR A 35 -5.60 -7.64 -16.61
CA TYR A 35 -5.98 -6.65 -15.58
C TYR A 35 -5.72 -5.25 -16.11
N TYR A 36 -6.77 -4.48 -16.30
CA TYR A 36 -6.71 -3.10 -16.80
C TYR A 36 -7.68 -2.19 -16.01
N ASN A 37 -7.59 -0.88 -16.20
CA ASN A 37 -8.30 0.14 -15.41
C ASN A 37 -7.92 0.12 -13.92
N ASN A 38 -6.64 -0.07 -13.61
CA ASN A 38 -6.16 -0.13 -12.25
C ASN A 38 -5.73 1.25 -11.74
N ASN A 39 -6.02 1.55 -10.47
CA ASN A 39 -5.60 2.77 -9.78
C ASN A 39 -4.23 2.64 -9.13
N GLY A 40 -3.85 1.44 -8.76
CA GLY A 40 -2.62 1.22 -8.04
C GLY A 40 -2.30 -0.26 -7.81
N VAL A 41 -1.13 -0.48 -7.24
CA VAL A 41 -0.66 -1.79 -6.83
C VAL A 41 0.08 -1.66 -5.50
N ALA A 42 -0.15 -2.61 -4.61
CA ALA A 42 0.64 -2.79 -3.39
C ALA A 42 1.31 -4.16 -3.42
N ILE A 43 2.59 -4.22 -3.02
CA ILE A 43 3.42 -5.41 -3.14
C ILE A 43 3.90 -5.84 -1.76
N ALA A 44 3.75 -7.13 -1.43
CA ALA A 44 4.27 -7.77 -0.23
C ALA A 44 4.43 -9.27 -0.46
N ASP A 45 5.23 -9.92 0.35
CA ASP A 45 5.27 -11.38 0.54
C ASP A 45 4.26 -11.69 1.66
N TYR A 46 2.95 -11.87 1.29
CA TYR A 46 1.88 -11.93 2.29
C TYR A 46 1.79 -13.27 3.00
N ASP A 47 2.24 -14.35 2.34
CA ASP A 47 2.19 -15.71 2.86
C ASP A 47 3.56 -16.25 3.32
N GLN A 48 4.61 -15.40 3.19
CA GLN A 48 5.99 -15.68 3.59
C GLN A 48 6.63 -16.86 2.85
N ASP A 49 6.27 -17.06 1.58
CA ASP A 49 6.88 -18.10 0.74
C ASP A 49 8.21 -17.63 0.09
N GLY A 50 8.55 -16.34 0.20
CA GLY A 50 9.78 -15.70 -0.28
C GLY A 50 9.64 -15.04 -1.64
N ASP A 51 8.48 -15.10 -2.28
CA ASP A 51 8.16 -14.40 -3.51
C ASP A 51 7.26 -13.17 -3.21
N LEU A 52 7.33 -12.13 -4.04
CA LEU A 52 6.50 -10.94 -3.85
C LEU A 52 5.18 -11.08 -4.59
N ASP A 53 4.09 -10.85 -3.86
CA ASP A 53 2.72 -10.87 -4.34
C ASP A 53 2.21 -9.47 -4.62
N MET A 54 1.09 -9.35 -5.31
CA MET A 54 0.52 -8.08 -5.69
C MET A 54 -0.96 -7.98 -5.31
N PHE A 55 -1.32 -6.88 -4.64
CA PHE A 55 -2.71 -6.46 -4.58
C PHE A 55 -2.95 -5.36 -5.61
N ILE A 56 -3.77 -5.65 -6.62
CA ILE A 56 -4.14 -4.70 -7.66
C ILE A 56 -5.43 -3.99 -7.26
N VAL A 57 -5.39 -2.67 -7.25
CA VAL A 57 -6.54 -1.80 -6.94
C VAL A 57 -7.22 -1.38 -8.23
N SER A 58 -8.47 -1.72 -8.39
CA SER A 58 -9.29 -1.35 -9.56
C SER A 58 -10.33 -0.29 -9.24
N TYR A 59 -10.52 0.64 -10.18
CA TYR A 59 -11.43 1.79 -10.03
C TYR A 59 -12.88 1.49 -10.38
N HIS A 60 -13.16 0.50 -11.18
CA HIS A 60 -14.51 0.22 -11.65
C HIS A 60 -14.80 -1.26 -11.63
N SER A 61 -15.89 -1.61 -10.99
CA SER A 61 -16.51 -2.93 -11.11
C SER A 61 -17.38 -3.02 -12.37
N ASP A 62 -16.81 -2.83 -13.55
CA ASP A 62 -17.41 -3.46 -14.72
C ASP A 62 -17.16 -4.95 -14.58
N ASP A 63 -18.15 -5.76 -14.75
CA ASP A 63 -18.31 -7.21 -14.46
C ASP A 63 -17.05 -8.13 -14.43
N ASN A 64 -15.83 -7.61 -14.65
CA ASN A 64 -14.58 -8.36 -14.65
C ASN A 64 -13.36 -7.57 -14.11
N ASN A 65 -13.54 -6.44 -13.46
CA ASN A 65 -12.41 -5.54 -13.12
C ASN A 65 -12.34 -5.15 -11.63
N ASP A 66 -12.63 -6.10 -10.76
CA ASP A 66 -12.50 -5.93 -9.31
C ASP A 66 -11.04 -5.91 -8.89
N SER A 67 -10.76 -5.30 -7.72
CA SER A 67 -9.44 -5.40 -7.09
C SER A 67 -9.10 -6.86 -6.78
N ARG A 68 -7.83 -7.23 -6.94
CA ARG A 68 -7.38 -8.63 -6.87
C ARG A 68 -6.13 -8.77 -6.01
N LEU A 69 -6.09 -9.82 -5.21
CA LEU A 69 -4.86 -10.36 -4.66
C LEU A 69 -4.32 -11.44 -5.61
N LEU A 70 -3.14 -11.20 -6.12
CA LEU A 70 -2.44 -12.08 -7.04
C LEU A 70 -1.22 -12.66 -6.35
N GLU A 71 -1.26 -13.95 -6.09
CA GLU A 71 -0.16 -14.72 -5.52
C GLU A 71 0.85 -15.08 -6.61
N ASN A 72 2.12 -14.84 -6.34
CA ASN A 72 3.24 -15.22 -7.21
C ASN A 72 3.62 -16.68 -6.96
N THR A 73 3.33 -17.55 -7.89
CA THR A 73 3.60 -19.01 -7.76
C THR A 73 5.01 -19.40 -8.20
N ASN A 74 5.99 -18.56 -7.98
CA ASN A 74 7.37 -18.65 -8.49
C ASN A 74 7.54 -18.26 -9.97
N ASN A 75 8.67 -17.61 -10.26
CA ASN A 75 9.07 -17.19 -11.61
C ASN A 75 8.16 -16.14 -12.29
N GLY A 76 7.39 -15.38 -11.51
CA GLY A 76 6.52 -14.31 -12.03
C GLY A 76 5.25 -14.81 -12.70
N ASN A 77 4.77 -16.00 -12.36
CA ASN A 77 3.43 -16.45 -12.69
C ASN A 77 2.49 -16.12 -11.53
N PHE A 78 1.40 -15.44 -11.82
CA PHE A 78 0.45 -14.97 -10.83
C PHE A 78 -0.88 -15.72 -10.95
N ILE A 79 -1.47 -16.07 -9.80
CA ILE A 79 -2.82 -16.61 -9.69
C ILE A 79 -3.69 -15.71 -8.84
N ASP A 80 -4.95 -15.57 -9.20
CA ASP A 80 -5.93 -14.82 -8.41
C ASP A 80 -6.39 -15.69 -7.23
N VAL A 81 -6.07 -15.23 -6.03
CA VAL A 81 -6.41 -15.87 -4.76
C VAL A 81 -7.39 -15.06 -3.91
N THR A 82 -7.93 -13.99 -4.44
CA THR A 82 -8.76 -13.01 -3.71
C THR A 82 -9.90 -13.66 -2.94
N GLU A 83 -10.68 -14.50 -3.62
CA GLU A 83 -11.82 -15.19 -2.99
C GLU A 83 -11.35 -16.26 -2.00
N ALA A 84 -10.30 -17.00 -2.36
CA ALA A 84 -9.76 -18.08 -1.53
C ALA A 84 -9.18 -17.57 -0.20
N THR A 85 -8.62 -16.35 -0.20
CA THR A 85 -8.04 -15.71 0.99
C THR A 85 -9.07 -15.01 1.87
N GLY A 86 -10.33 -14.94 1.47
CA GLY A 86 -11.40 -14.29 2.24
C GLY A 86 -11.47 -12.77 2.06
N ILE A 87 -10.68 -12.19 1.16
CA ILE A 87 -10.82 -10.78 0.80
C ILE A 87 -12.10 -10.61 0.01
N ASN A 88 -13.06 -9.87 0.58
CA ASN A 88 -14.38 -9.73 -0.01
C ASN A 88 -14.33 -8.86 -1.28
N GLN A 89 -14.85 -9.39 -2.38
CA GLN A 89 -15.02 -8.66 -3.63
C GLN A 89 -16.39 -7.97 -3.73
N ASN A 90 -17.38 -8.48 -2.98
CA ASN A 90 -18.72 -7.96 -3.00
C ASN A 90 -18.83 -6.66 -2.20
N LEU A 91 -18.46 -5.58 -2.84
CA LEU A 91 -18.85 -4.24 -2.37
C LEU A 91 -20.36 -4.12 -2.61
N GLU A 92 -21.18 -4.68 -1.69
CA GLU A 92 -22.65 -4.54 -1.71
C GLU A 92 -23.12 -3.08 -1.63
N HIS A 93 -22.16 -2.15 -1.60
CA HIS A 93 -22.38 -0.71 -1.46
C HIS A 93 -22.11 0.05 -2.75
N GLN A 94 -22.41 -0.54 -3.91
CA GLN A 94 -22.49 0.22 -5.16
C GLN A 94 -23.70 1.17 -5.12
N ILE A 95 -23.58 2.23 -4.35
CA ILE A 95 -24.55 3.31 -4.38
C ILE A 95 -24.16 4.22 -5.54
N THR A 96 -24.92 4.18 -6.63
CA THR A 96 -24.80 5.16 -7.70
C THR A 96 -25.32 6.49 -7.18
N LEU A 97 -24.46 7.49 -7.03
CA LEU A 97 -24.90 8.85 -6.76
C LEU A 97 -25.63 9.44 -7.96
N PRO A 98 -26.54 10.41 -7.72
CA PRO A 98 -27.18 11.18 -8.78
C PRO A 98 -26.19 11.94 -9.69
N THR A 99 -24.95 12.10 -9.26
CA THR A 99 -23.85 12.74 -10.00
C THR A 99 -23.13 11.82 -10.98
N GLY A 100 -23.47 10.52 -11.01
CA GLY A 100 -22.83 9.53 -11.89
C GLY A 100 -21.52 8.98 -11.34
N PHE A 101 -21.11 9.35 -10.14
CA PHE A 101 -20.00 8.71 -9.44
C PHE A 101 -20.46 7.43 -8.75
N TYR A 102 -19.67 6.38 -8.84
CA TYR A 102 -19.91 5.14 -8.11
C TYR A 102 -19.25 5.25 -6.74
N PHE A 103 -19.98 4.89 -5.69
CA PHE A 103 -19.42 4.73 -4.35
C PHE A 103 -18.96 3.28 -4.16
N GLY A 104 -17.87 3.13 -3.44
CA GLY A 104 -17.32 1.83 -3.08
C GLY A 104 -16.10 1.40 -3.88
N ASP A 105 -15.60 2.29 -4.78
CA ASP A 105 -14.36 2.01 -5.50
C ASP A 105 -13.17 1.98 -4.54
N ARG A 106 -12.35 0.95 -4.63
CA ARG A 106 -11.07 0.90 -3.97
C ARG A 106 -10.10 1.84 -4.68
N LEU A 107 -9.42 2.68 -3.90
CA LEU A 107 -8.61 3.77 -4.43
C LEU A 107 -7.14 3.58 -4.13
N SER A 108 -6.85 2.94 -3.00
CA SER A 108 -5.49 2.66 -2.56
C SER A 108 -5.42 1.35 -1.80
N ALA A 109 -4.22 0.77 -1.75
CA ALA A 109 -3.90 -0.37 -0.93
C ALA A 109 -2.54 -0.15 -0.27
N SER A 110 -2.37 -0.62 0.96
CA SER A 110 -1.12 -0.52 1.69
C SER A 110 -0.93 -1.72 2.61
N TRP A 111 0.25 -2.33 2.55
CA TRP A 111 0.63 -3.43 3.42
C TRP A 111 1.37 -2.91 4.65
N GLY A 112 1.08 -3.48 5.83
CA GLY A 112 1.77 -3.18 7.08
C GLY A 112 1.47 -4.25 8.13
N ASP A 113 2.49 -4.67 8.86
CA ASP A 113 2.34 -5.58 10.01
C ASP A 113 1.96 -4.73 11.24
N PHE A 114 0.66 -4.44 11.41
CA PHE A 114 0.20 -3.54 12.48
C PHE A 114 0.14 -4.20 13.85
N ASN A 115 0.10 -5.55 13.90
CA ASN A 115 -0.02 -6.31 15.14
C ASN A 115 1.30 -6.97 15.58
N ASN A 116 2.40 -6.76 14.82
CA ASN A 116 3.74 -7.30 15.05
C ASN A 116 3.78 -8.85 15.07
N ASP A 117 2.94 -9.52 14.25
CA ASP A 117 2.94 -10.98 14.12
C ASP A 117 3.83 -11.47 12.98
N SER A 118 4.47 -10.54 12.26
CA SER A 118 5.35 -10.72 11.09
C SER A 118 4.62 -11.01 9.77
N TYR A 119 3.30 -11.14 9.76
CA TYR A 119 2.53 -11.27 8.52
C TYR A 119 2.01 -9.90 8.08
N PRO A 120 2.23 -9.50 6.82
CA PRO A 120 1.70 -8.23 6.33
C PRO A 120 0.16 -8.22 6.33
N ASP A 121 -0.41 -7.23 6.98
CA ASP A 121 -1.86 -6.93 6.96
C ASP A 121 -2.18 -5.97 5.83
N LEU A 122 -3.43 -5.94 5.37
CA LEU A 122 -3.84 -5.16 4.20
C LEU A 122 -4.85 -4.08 4.57
N PHE A 123 -4.50 -2.82 4.30
CA PHE A 123 -5.45 -1.71 4.34
C PHE A 123 -5.87 -1.34 2.92
N LEU A 124 -7.18 -1.17 2.72
CA LEU A 124 -7.79 -0.75 1.46
C LEU A 124 -8.52 0.59 1.66
N GLY A 125 -8.02 1.62 0.98
CA GLY A 125 -8.67 2.93 0.98
C GLY A 125 -9.77 2.99 -0.06
N ASN A 126 -10.97 3.42 0.36
CA ASN A 126 -12.17 3.46 -0.46
C ASN A 126 -12.80 4.86 -0.47
N SER A 127 -13.79 5.02 -1.34
CA SER A 127 -14.60 6.23 -1.44
C SER A 127 -15.77 6.28 -0.45
N VAL A 128 -16.11 5.19 0.22
CA VAL A 128 -17.20 5.12 1.22
C VAL A 128 -16.74 4.57 2.54
N GLN A 129 -16.18 3.37 2.53
CA GLN A 129 -15.71 2.69 3.72
C GLN A 129 -14.41 1.99 3.43
N SER A 130 -13.32 2.48 4.02
CA SER A 130 -12.04 1.77 3.96
C SER A 130 -12.09 0.46 4.74
N GLU A 131 -11.24 -0.47 4.38
CA GLU A 131 -11.24 -1.81 4.94
C GLU A 131 -9.86 -2.14 5.51
N LEU A 132 -9.84 -2.76 6.70
CA LEU A 132 -8.64 -3.33 7.29
C LEU A 132 -8.78 -4.85 7.38
N TYR A 133 -7.90 -5.54 6.71
CA TYR A 133 -7.81 -6.99 6.69
C TYR A 133 -6.59 -7.45 7.49
N LYS A 134 -6.83 -8.19 8.56
CA LYS A 134 -5.79 -8.87 9.31
C LYS A 134 -5.40 -10.15 8.60
N ASN A 135 -4.11 -10.35 8.38
CA ASN A 135 -3.54 -11.62 7.93
C ASN A 135 -3.58 -12.65 9.08
N ASN A 136 -4.12 -13.82 8.83
CA ASN A 136 -4.23 -14.86 9.86
C ASN A 136 -2.97 -15.76 9.93
N GLY A 137 -1.98 -15.56 9.04
CA GLY A 137 -0.76 -16.35 8.94
C GLY A 137 -0.96 -17.76 8.38
N ASP A 138 -2.14 -18.05 7.82
CA ASP A 138 -2.49 -19.34 7.20
C ASP A 138 -2.90 -19.18 5.72
N GLY A 139 -2.58 -18.02 5.12
CA GLY A 139 -2.95 -17.65 3.76
C GLY A 139 -4.36 -17.05 3.65
N SER A 140 -5.04 -16.82 4.78
CA SER A 140 -6.36 -16.18 4.80
C SER A 140 -6.35 -14.84 5.50
N PHE A 141 -7.38 -14.02 5.25
CA PHE A 141 -7.56 -12.72 5.89
C PHE A 141 -8.91 -12.63 6.61
N THR A 142 -8.92 -11.85 7.68
CA THR A 142 -10.13 -11.49 8.43
C THR A 142 -10.37 -10.00 8.31
N ASN A 143 -11.54 -9.57 7.83
CA ASN A 143 -11.92 -8.16 7.87
C ASN A 143 -12.20 -7.75 9.32
N ILE A 144 -11.37 -6.86 9.85
CA ILE A 144 -11.46 -6.37 11.24
C ILE A 144 -11.83 -4.88 11.32
N THR A 145 -12.20 -4.27 10.21
CA THR A 145 -12.46 -2.82 10.09
C THR A 145 -13.30 -2.28 11.25
N GLU A 146 -14.44 -2.90 11.50
CA GLU A 146 -15.36 -2.46 12.54
C GLU A 146 -14.81 -2.72 13.95
N SER A 147 -14.27 -3.92 14.19
CA SER A 147 -13.71 -4.30 15.50
C SER A 147 -12.44 -3.52 15.84
N ALA A 148 -11.67 -3.13 14.83
CA ALA A 148 -10.47 -2.29 14.98
C ALA A 148 -10.80 -0.80 15.24
N GLY A 149 -12.07 -0.40 15.17
CA GLY A 149 -12.48 0.99 15.43
C GLY A 149 -12.33 1.93 14.23
N PHE A 150 -12.07 1.40 13.03
CA PHE A 150 -12.08 2.21 11.83
C PHE A 150 -13.50 2.62 11.46
N GLN A 151 -13.91 3.78 11.95
CA GLN A 151 -15.17 4.40 11.57
C GLN A 151 -14.99 5.26 10.32
N VAL A 152 -14.61 4.63 9.21
CA VAL A 152 -14.44 5.34 7.94
C VAL A 152 -15.70 5.22 7.10
N THR A 153 -16.87 5.41 7.73
CA THR A 153 -18.09 5.74 7.00
C THR A 153 -18.13 7.25 6.85
N CYS A 154 -17.66 7.74 5.73
CA CYS A 154 -17.88 9.13 5.37
C CYS A 154 -18.65 9.17 4.08
N ASN A 155 -19.68 9.98 4.03
CA ASN A 155 -20.52 10.14 2.84
C ASN A 155 -19.78 10.79 1.67
N ASP A 156 -18.56 11.29 1.91
CA ASP A 156 -17.77 12.09 0.97
C ASP A 156 -16.25 11.94 1.24
N CYS A 157 -15.74 10.74 1.56
CA CYS A 157 -14.30 10.47 1.61
C CYS A 157 -13.78 9.97 0.27
N TYR A 158 -12.51 10.18 0.05
CA TYR A 158 -11.78 9.62 -1.07
C TYR A 158 -10.36 9.30 -0.61
N ILE A 159 -10.18 8.12 0.01
CA ILE A 159 -8.88 7.73 0.58
C ILE A 159 -7.93 7.30 -0.52
N ALA A 160 -7.22 8.30 -1.05
CA ALA A 160 -6.30 8.14 -2.16
C ALA A 160 -4.94 7.52 -1.77
N GLY A 161 -4.59 7.56 -0.48
CA GLY A 161 -3.35 6.99 0.02
C GLY A 161 -3.43 6.58 1.48
N ALA A 162 -2.69 5.55 1.83
CA ALA A 162 -2.50 5.07 3.19
C ALA A 162 -1.02 4.87 3.47
N LEU A 163 -0.54 5.42 4.57
CA LEU A 163 0.85 5.39 5.00
C LEU A 163 0.95 4.80 6.39
N TRP A 164 1.63 3.66 6.51
CA TRP A 164 1.98 3.07 7.80
C TRP A 164 3.24 3.71 8.35
N LEU A 165 3.21 4.09 9.64
CA LEU A 165 4.34 4.65 10.36
C LEU A 165 4.11 4.47 11.87
N ASP A 166 5.17 4.38 12.64
CA ASP A 166 5.14 4.48 14.10
C ASP A 166 5.42 5.95 14.46
N TYR A 167 4.35 6.78 14.58
CA TYR A 167 4.53 8.22 14.75
C TYR A 167 4.87 8.63 16.18
N ASP A 168 4.51 7.82 17.18
CA ASP A 168 4.77 8.12 18.59
C ASP A 168 5.85 7.22 19.21
N LEU A 169 6.47 6.36 18.39
CA LEU A 169 7.59 5.47 18.73
C LEU A 169 7.23 4.45 19.83
N ASP A 170 5.99 3.99 19.84
CA ASP A 170 5.53 2.98 20.80
C ASP A 170 5.77 1.53 20.30
N GLY A 171 6.25 1.36 19.07
CA GLY A 171 6.60 0.08 18.45
C GLY A 171 5.48 -0.57 17.67
N TYR A 172 4.32 0.07 17.55
CA TYR A 172 3.21 -0.37 16.71
C TYR A 172 3.03 0.57 15.51
N LEU A 173 2.66 0.00 14.37
CA LEU A 173 2.39 0.81 13.18
C LEU A 173 1.03 1.51 13.30
N ASP A 174 1.07 2.83 13.24
CA ASP A 174 -0.08 3.71 13.06
C ASP A 174 -0.38 3.88 11.58
N ILE A 175 -1.53 4.47 11.23
CA ILE A 175 -1.86 4.70 9.83
C ILE A 175 -2.35 6.13 9.58
N PHE A 176 -1.68 6.78 8.61
CA PHE A 176 -2.09 8.08 8.08
C PHE A 176 -2.81 7.91 6.75
N LEU A 177 -4.01 8.48 6.63
CA LEU A 177 -4.86 8.39 5.45
C LEU A 177 -4.94 9.73 4.74
N SER A 178 -4.50 9.76 3.48
CA SER A 178 -4.63 10.91 2.59
C SER A 178 -6.02 10.93 1.95
N ASP A 179 -6.79 11.97 2.24
CA ASP A 179 -8.16 12.13 1.70
C ASP A 179 -8.16 13.18 0.58
N TYR A 180 -8.59 12.77 -0.61
CA TYR A 180 -8.61 13.63 -1.79
C TYR A 180 -9.88 14.48 -1.90
N HIS A 181 -10.80 14.37 -0.97
CA HIS A 181 -12.05 15.15 -1.04
C HIS A 181 -11.92 16.54 -0.39
N SER A 182 -12.37 17.59 -1.10
CA SER A 182 -12.16 19.00 -0.71
C SER A 182 -12.84 19.44 0.58
N TYR A 183 -13.73 18.63 1.14
CA TYR A 183 -14.46 18.92 2.39
C TYR A 183 -14.08 17.97 3.54
N SER A 184 -13.21 17.00 3.29
CA SER A 184 -12.73 16.09 4.31
C SER A 184 -11.29 16.38 4.71
N MET A 185 -10.88 15.86 5.85
CA MET A 185 -9.50 16.00 6.35
C MET A 185 -8.79 14.65 6.28
N ASN A 186 -7.48 14.72 6.06
CA ASN A 186 -6.63 13.58 6.31
C ASN A 186 -6.85 13.03 7.72
N LYS A 187 -6.64 11.75 7.92
CA LYS A 187 -6.87 11.07 9.19
C LYS A 187 -5.58 10.40 9.65
N LEU A 188 -5.31 10.47 10.94
CA LEU A 188 -4.28 9.69 11.60
C LEU A 188 -4.97 8.80 12.63
N TYR A 189 -4.78 7.51 12.50
CA TYR A 189 -5.24 6.53 13.46
C TYR A 189 -4.03 5.99 14.22
N ARG A 190 -4.06 6.17 15.54
CA ARG A 190 -3.09 5.60 16.46
C ARG A 190 -3.44 4.14 16.75
N ASN A 191 -2.47 3.26 16.63
CA ASN A 191 -2.59 1.87 17.05
C ASN A 191 -2.44 1.77 18.58
N LEU A 192 -3.36 1.07 19.23
CA LEU A 192 -3.32 0.90 20.69
C LEU A 192 -2.62 -0.40 21.13
N GLY A 193 -2.00 -1.14 20.20
CA GLY A 193 -1.26 -2.37 20.46
C GLY A 193 -2.14 -3.58 20.82
N ASN A 194 -3.44 -3.48 20.62
CA ASN A 194 -4.43 -4.52 20.96
C ASN A 194 -5.38 -4.80 19.79
N GLU A 195 -4.93 -4.58 18.55
CA GLU A 195 -5.69 -4.69 17.32
C GLU A 195 -6.82 -3.65 17.20
N THR A 196 -6.74 -2.55 17.96
CA THR A 196 -7.69 -1.43 17.84
C THR A 196 -6.97 -0.11 17.61
N PHE A 197 -7.66 0.82 16.99
CA PHE A 197 -7.12 2.13 16.63
C PHE A 197 -7.97 3.27 17.19
N GLU A 198 -7.33 4.39 17.47
CA GLU A 198 -7.95 5.63 17.92
C GLU A 198 -7.71 6.74 16.89
N LEU A 199 -8.77 7.43 16.49
CA LEU A 199 -8.66 8.57 15.58
C LEU A 199 -8.08 9.78 16.33
N ILE A 200 -6.96 10.31 15.82
CA ILE A 200 -6.30 11.50 16.35
C ILE A 200 -6.87 12.76 15.70
N ASP A 201 -7.21 13.75 16.53
CA ASP A 201 -7.71 15.04 16.05
C ASP A 201 -6.57 15.89 15.45
N LEU A 202 -6.58 16.02 14.12
CA LEU A 202 -5.62 16.82 13.36
C LEU A 202 -6.13 18.24 13.04
N SER A 203 -7.27 18.66 13.54
CA SER A 203 -7.91 19.93 13.18
C SER A 203 -7.06 21.18 13.47
N SER A 204 -6.14 21.09 14.42
CA SER A 204 -5.24 22.19 14.80
C SER A 204 -3.99 22.32 13.91
N VAL A 205 -3.64 21.29 13.15
CA VAL A 205 -2.37 21.22 12.40
C VAL A 205 -2.55 21.02 10.90
N MET A 206 -3.72 20.56 10.46
CA MET A 206 -3.98 20.29 9.05
C MET A 206 -5.09 21.17 8.49
N LEU A 207 -4.83 21.68 7.28
CA LEU A 207 -5.84 22.36 6.47
C LEU A 207 -6.55 21.32 5.61
N ASN A 208 -7.86 21.52 5.38
CA ASN A 208 -8.64 20.73 4.43
C ASN A 208 -8.07 20.95 3.03
N LYS A 209 -7.49 19.93 2.46
CA LYS A 209 -6.92 19.94 1.10
C LYS A 209 -7.08 18.57 0.47
N ASN A 210 -7.19 18.57 -0.85
CA ASN A 210 -7.21 17.35 -1.65
C ASN A 210 -5.85 16.68 -1.61
N SER A 211 -5.67 15.68 -0.77
CA SER A 211 -4.39 15.01 -0.56
C SER A 211 -4.33 13.70 -1.34
N PHE A 212 -3.31 13.53 -2.20
CA PHE A 212 -3.12 12.30 -2.96
C PHE A 212 -2.35 11.24 -2.21
N SER A 213 -1.26 11.65 -1.55
CA SER A 213 -0.38 10.72 -0.85
C SER A 213 0.40 11.42 0.25
N ALA A 214 0.99 10.63 1.11
CA ALA A 214 1.92 11.10 2.12
C ALA A 214 3.14 10.20 2.18
N ILE A 215 4.25 10.76 2.64
CA ILE A 215 5.43 10.01 3.04
C ILE A 215 5.87 10.49 4.42
N PHE A 216 6.55 9.64 5.17
CA PHE A 216 7.23 10.08 6.36
C PHE A 216 8.73 10.29 6.10
N MET A 217 9.33 11.19 6.84
CA MET A 217 10.75 11.51 6.79
C MET A 217 11.20 12.09 8.12
N TYR A 218 12.49 12.19 8.34
CA TYR A 218 13.08 12.87 9.50
C TYR A 218 13.74 14.14 8.99
N VAL A 219 13.06 15.29 9.11
CA VAL A 219 13.53 16.58 8.56
C VAL A 219 14.13 17.51 9.60
N ASN A 220 13.97 17.22 10.87
CA ASN A 220 14.53 17.97 11.99
C ASN A 220 15.41 17.06 12.86
N ASP A 221 15.98 17.61 13.95
CA ASP A 221 16.87 16.88 14.85
C ASP A 221 16.13 16.15 15.99
N ASP A 222 14.80 16.01 15.93
CA ASP A 222 14.04 15.18 16.87
C ASP A 222 13.99 13.71 16.42
N GLU A 223 13.56 12.82 17.29
CA GLU A 223 13.51 11.38 17.01
C GLU A 223 12.20 10.96 16.34
N TYR A 224 11.23 11.88 16.17
CA TYR A 224 9.90 11.56 15.64
C TYR A 224 9.84 11.72 14.13
N PRO A 225 9.08 10.86 13.43
CA PRO A 225 8.89 11.02 12.00
C PRO A 225 7.99 12.22 11.69
N ASP A 226 8.40 13.03 10.70
CA ASP A 226 7.58 14.06 10.11
C ASP A 226 6.76 13.52 8.95
N ILE A 227 5.55 14.01 8.73
CA ILE A 227 4.70 13.60 7.61
C ILE A 227 4.65 14.71 6.57
N TYR A 228 5.10 14.40 5.36
CA TYR A 228 4.93 15.28 4.20
C TYR A 228 3.75 14.81 3.36
N VAL A 229 2.78 15.71 3.15
CA VAL A 229 1.54 15.43 2.41
C VAL A 229 1.57 16.10 1.05
N ALA A 230 1.38 15.32 -0.01
CA ALA A 230 1.25 15.81 -1.38
C ALA A 230 -0.22 16.15 -1.67
N ASN A 231 -0.48 17.46 -1.84
CA ASN A 231 -1.82 17.96 -2.13
C ASN A 231 -1.96 18.30 -3.62
N ASP A 232 -3.18 18.20 -4.14
CA ASP A 232 -3.52 18.69 -5.46
C ASP A 232 -3.47 20.23 -5.50
N PHE A 233 -3.32 20.74 -6.73
CA PHE A 233 -3.31 22.17 -6.99
C PHE A 233 -4.71 22.74 -6.74
N ASP A 234 -4.92 23.36 -5.60
CA ASP A 234 -6.09 24.20 -5.37
C ASP A 234 -5.87 25.57 -6.03
N GLN A 235 -6.77 25.98 -6.93
CA GLN A 235 -6.73 27.30 -7.59
C GLN A 235 -6.74 28.48 -6.59
N ASN A 236 -7.02 28.23 -5.33
CA ASN A 236 -7.01 29.19 -4.23
C ASN A 236 -5.71 29.20 -3.43
N ASN A 237 -4.72 28.42 -3.80
CA ASN A 237 -3.41 28.38 -3.15
C ASN A 237 -2.36 28.96 -4.11
N PRO A 238 -2.15 30.29 -4.16
CA PRO A 238 -1.05 30.86 -4.91
C PRO A 238 0.27 30.38 -4.31
N LEU A 239 1.19 29.95 -5.16
CA LEU A 239 2.57 29.58 -4.83
C LEU A 239 3.26 30.68 -4.05
#